data_846fcb3bc05323e8350fe501bb83dda9
#
_entry.id   846fcb3bc05323e8350fe501bb83dda9
#
_cell.length_a   1.000
_cell.length_b   1.000
_cell.length_c   1.000
_cell.angle_alpha   90.00
_cell.angle_beta   90.00
_cell.angle_gamma   90.00
#
_symmetry.space_group_name_H-M   'P 1'
#
loop_
_entity.id
_entity.type
_entity.pdbx_description
1 polymer ?
#
loop_
_entity_poly.entity_id
_entity_poly.type
_entity_poly.pdbx_seq_one_letter_code
_entity_poly.pdbx_strand_id
1 'polypeptide(L)'
;MKATGIVRRIDDLGRVVVPKEIRRTLRIREGDPLEIFTDREGEIILKKYSPIGELGTFAQQYADSLAQTTGYTVFVTDRDSVIACAGGSKKDYLGKGISPELEAVIQNREMVQALAGEKNFIPIVADRKEETGAQTLVSVICEGDAIGSVMLYAKDAKAKMGETEQKL
;
A
#
# COMPACT_ATOMS: atom_id res chain seq x y z
N MET A 1 23.68 -6.99 8.01
CA MET A 1 22.78 -5.99 8.63
C MET A 1 23.58 -4.73 9.02
N LYS A 2 22.94 -3.56 9.16
CA LYS A 2 23.61 -2.31 9.57
C LYS A 2 23.31 -2.05 11.06
N ALA A 3 24.34 -1.98 11.91
CA ALA A 3 24.17 -1.65 13.32
C ALA A 3 23.69 -0.18 13.45
N THR A 4 22.70 0.06 14.30
CA THR A 4 22.17 1.40 14.60
C THR A 4 22.90 2.07 15.77
N GLY A 5 23.70 1.33 16.55
CA GLY A 5 24.33 1.78 17.79
C GLY A 5 23.37 2.05 18.95
N ILE A 6 22.09 1.78 18.77
CA ILE A 6 21.07 2.02 19.80
C ILE A 6 20.91 0.78 20.65
N VAL A 7 21.11 0.92 21.97
CA VAL A 7 20.87 -0.13 22.98
C VAL A 7 19.58 0.18 23.75
N ARG A 8 18.73 -0.82 23.94
CA ARG A 8 17.50 -0.74 24.74
C ARG A 8 17.44 -1.91 25.72
N ARG A 9 16.81 -1.69 26.85
CA ARG A 9 16.56 -2.72 27.85
C ARG A 9 15.13 -3.25 27.71
N ILE A 10 14.96 -4.53 27.98
CA ILE A 10 13.65 -5.14 28.17
C ILE A 10 13.13 -4.70 29.54
N ASP A 11 11.88 -4.23 29.62
CA ASP A 11 11.23 -3.88 30.88
C ASP A 11 10.70 -5.11 31.63
N ASP A 12 10.13 -4.89 32.81
CA ASP A 12 9.56 -5.93 33.69
C ASP A 12 8.34 -6.64 33.07
N LEU A 13 7.71 -6.05 32.06
CA LEU A 13 6.63 -6.66 31.29
C LEU A 13 7.10 -7.33 29.99
N GLY A 14 8.42 -7.45 29.78
CA GLY A 14 8.98 -8.08 28.59
C GLY A 14 8.93 -7.22 27.33
N ARG A 15 8.74 -5.90 27.43
CA ARG A 15 8.62 -4.98 26.29
C ARG A 15 9.95 -4.31 25.97
N VAL A 16 10.18 -4.09 24.67
CA VAL A 16 11.28 -3.26 24.14
C VAL A 16 10.68 -2.09 23.37
N VAL A 17 11.13 -0.87 23.71
CA VAL A 17 10.71 0.33 22.98
C VAL A 17 11.50 0.46 21.69
N VAL A 18 10.82 0.43 20.55
CA VAL A 18 11.39 0.76 19.24
C VAL A 18 11.57 2.28 19.14
N PRO A 19 12.82 2.80 19.02
CA PRO A 19 13.09 4.25 18.98
C PRO A 19 12.37 4.96 17.85
N LYS A 20 12.01 6.24 18.11
CA LYS A 20 11.29 7.06 17.11
C LYS A 20 12.05 7.19 15.78
N GLU A 21 13.38 7.29 15.85
CA GLU A 21 14.27 7.40 14.69
C GLU A 21 14.17 6.15 13.80
N ILE A 22 14.19 4.95 14.43
CA ILE A 22 14.03 3.67 13.72
C ILE A 22 12.64 3.57 13.13
N ARG A 23 11.60 3.87 13.92
CA ARG A 23 10.21 3.86 13.44
C ARG A 23 10.02 4.77 12.23
N ARG A 24 10.57 6.00 12.28
CA ARG A 24 10.51 6.95 11.17
C ARG A 24 11.23 6.44 9.92
N THR A 25 12.44 5.89 10.07
CA THR A 25 13.24 5.37 8.96
C THR A 25 12.57 4.18 8.27
N LEU A 26 11.95 3.30 9.07
CA LEU A 26 11.27 2.10 8.57
C LEU A 26 9.76 2.33 8.32
N ARG A 27 9.27 3.55 8.48
CA ARG A 27 7.83 3.91 8.36
C ARG A 27 6.93 3.03 9.23
N ILE A 28 7.38 2.74 10.45
CA ILE A 28 6.58 2.00 11.45
C ILE A 28 5.73 3.00 12.22
N ARG A 29 4.41 2.83 12.16
CA ARG A 29 3.42 3.66 12.87
C ARG A 29 2.98 3.00 14.16
N GLU A 30 2.34 3.76 15.02
CA GLU A 30 1.60 3.22 16.16
C GLU A 30 0.47 2.33 15.66
N GLY A 31 0.33 1.13 16.26
CA GLY A 31 -0.65 0.13 15.85
C GLY A 31 -0.23 -0.75 14.66
N ASP A 32 0.90 -0.47 13.98
CA ASP A 32 1.37 -1.36 12.92
C ASP A 32 1.75 -2.73 13.51
N PRO A 33 1.25 -3.83 12.96
CA PRO A 33 1.66 -5.16 13.38
C PRO A 33 3.10 -5.43 12.94
N LEU A 34 3.87 -6.02 13.85
CA LEU A 34 5.24 -6.47 13.57
C LEU A 34 5.32 -7.97 13.80
N GLU A 35 5.83 -8.67 12.84
CA GLU A 35 6.16 -10.08 12.96
C GLU A 35 7.55 -10.25 13.58
N ILE A 36 7.67 -11.17 14.52
CA ILE A 36 8.90 -11.42 15.27
C ILE A 36 9.52 -12.71 14.76
N PHE A 37 10.75 -12.62 14.27
CA PHE A 37 11.58 -13.76 13.89
C PHE A 37 12.75 -13.89 14.87
N THR A 38 13.21 -15.10 15.04
CA THR A 38 14.47 -15.41 15.75
C THR A 38 15.37 -16.22 14.83
N ASP A 39 16.66 -16.02 14.92
CA ASP A 39 17.64 -16.83 14.24
C ASP A 39 18.50 -17.68 15.19
N ARG A 40 19.40 -18.47 14.64
CA ARG A 40 20.28 -19.34 15.41
C ARG A 40 21.43 -18.61 16.11
N GLU A 41 21.69 -17.37 15.73
CA GLU A 41 22.74 -16.51 16.30
C GLU A 41 22.23 -15.69 17.49
N GLY A 42 20.94 -15.86 17.84
CA GLY A 42 20.30 -15.17 18.97
C GLY A 42 19.78 -13.78 18.61
N GLU A 43 19.61 -13.50 17.33
CA GLU A 43 18.99 -12.25 16.88
C GLU A 43 17.47 -12.31 16.98
N ILE A 44 16.85 -11.19 17.35
CA ILE A 44 15.40 -10.95 17.25
C ILE A 44 15.19 -9.95 16.12
N ILE A 45 14.50 -10.36 15.08
CA ILE A 45 14.24 -9.58 13.89
C ILE A 45 12.76 -9.20 13.87
N LEU A 46 12.47 -7.89 13.84
CA LEU A 46 11.13 -7.36 13.68
C LEU A 46 10.92 -6.95 12.22
N LYS A 47 9.88 -7.48 11.59
CA LYS A 47 9.47 -7.08 10.24
C LYS A 47 8.05 -6.51 10.28
N LYS A 48 7.79 -5.50 9.46
CA LYS A 48 6.40 -5.07 9.26
C LYS A 48 5.60 -6.22 8.67
N TYR A 49 4.49 -6.53 9.31
CA TYR A 49 3.55 -7.51 8.81
C TYR A 49 2.57 -6.85 7.85
N SER A 50 2.47 -7.38 6.64
CA SER A 50 1.52 -6.94 5.63
C SER A 50 0.69 -8.14 5.18
N PRO A 51 -0.53 -8.31 5.70
CA PRO A 51 -1.40 -9.44 5.31
C PRO A 51 -1.62 -9.52 3.80
N ILE A 52 -1.86 -8.38 3.17
CA ILE A 52 -2.06 -8.30 1.72
C ILE A 52 -0.74 -8.47 0.94
N GLY A 53 0.39 -8.08 1.52
CA GLY A 53 1.72 -8.26 0.93
C GLY A 53 2.13 -9.73 0.83
N GLU A 54 1.75 -10.57 1.79
CA GLU A 54 1.97 -12.01 1.74
C GLU A 54 1.19 -12.69 0.61
N LEU A 55 0.07 -12.10 0.21
CA LEU A 55 -0.75 -12.55 -0.91
C LEU A 55 -0.29 -11.99 -2.27
N GLY A 56 0.95 -11.48 -2.38
CA GLY A 56 1.45 -10.77 -3.56
C GLY A 56 1.23 -11.50 -4.89
N THR A 57 1.44 -12.82 -4.93
CA THR A 57 1.16 -13.62 -6.13
C THR A 57 -0.34 -13.63 -6.46
N PHE A 58 -1.19 -13.81 -5.46
CA PHE A 58 -2.64 -13.79 -5.62
C PHE A 58 -3.13 -12.39 -6.02
N ALA A 59 -2.62 -11.34 -5.36
CA ALA A 59 -2.93 -9.96 -5.70
C ALA A 59 -2.56 -9.62 -7.16
N GLN A 60 -1.43 -10.16 -7.65
CA GLN A 60 -1.04 -9.97 -9.04
C GLN A 60 -1.98 -10.70 -10.01
N GLN A 61 -2.35 -11.95 -9.73
CA GLN A 61 -3.31 -12.71 -10.54
C GLN A 61 -4.68 -12.01 -10.59
N TYR A 62 -5.12 -11.49 -9.47
CA TYR A 62 -6.37 -10.73 -9.38
C TYR A 62 -6.29 -9.44 -10.20
N ALA A 63 -5.21 -8.69 -10.07
CA ALA A 63 -4.98 -7.47 -10.85
C ALA A 63 -4.92 -7.76 -12.36
N ASP A 64 -4.26 -8.84 -12.79
CA ASP A 64 -4.19 -9.26 -14.18
C ASP A 64 -5.60 -9.61 -14.73
N SER A 65 -6.42 -10.33 -13.97
CA SER A 65 -7.80 -10.68 -14.34
C SER A 65 -8.68 -9.45 -14.46
N LEU A 66 -8.61 -8.52 -13.52
CA LEU A 66 -9.36 -7.26 -13.58
C LEU A 66 -8.93 -6.40 -14.77
N ALA A 67 -7.62 -6.29 -15.02
CA ALA A 67 -7.12 -5.50 -16.14
C ALA A 67 -7.57 -6.08 -17.49
N GLN A 68 -7.58 -7.41 -17.65
CA GLN A 68 -8.09 -8.07 -18.85
C GLN A 68 -9.58 -7.84 -19.05
N THR A 69 -10.37 -7.89 -17.99
CA THR A 69 -11.83 -7.75 -18.06
C THR A 69 -12.25 -6.31 -18.32
N THR A 70 -11.60 -5.35 -17.66
CA THR A 70 -12.00 -3.93 -17.70
C THR A 70 -11.27 -3.11 -18.76
N GLY A 71 -10.09 -3.57 -19.19
CA GLY A 71 -9.17 -2.78 -20.03
C GLY A 71 -8.46 -1.65 -19.29
N TYR A 72 -8.63 -1.54 -17.96
CA TYR A 72 -8.01 -0.50 -17.14
C TYR A 72 -6.66 -0.96 -16.59
N THR A 73 -5.85 0.01 -16.17
CA THR A 73 -4.69 -0.29 -15.33
C THR A 73 -5.17 -0.51 -13.91
N VAL A 74 -4.73 -1.61 -13.31
CA VAL A 74 -5.10 -2.01 -11.94
C VAL A 74 -3.88 -1.93 -11.04
N PHE A 75 -4.04 -1.33 -9.88
CA PHE A 75 -3.03 -1.30 -8.82
C PHE A 75 -3.61 -1.92 -7.56
N VAL A 76 -2.83 -2.75 -6.91
CA VAL A 76 -3.08 -3.22 -5.55
C VAL A 76 -1.93 -2.76 -4.68
N THR A 77 -2.26 -2.14 -3.56
CA THR A 77 -1.26 -1.62 -2.62
C THR A 77 -1.46 -2.20 -1.23
N ASP A 78 -0.40 -2.31 -0.47
CA ASP A 78 -0.49 -2.33 0.98
C ASP A 78 -0.48 -0.88 1.52
N ARG A 79 -0.20 -0.71 2.80
CA ARG A 79 -0.16 0.62 3.46
C ARG A 79 1.09 1.44 3.11
N ASP A 80 2.07 0.86 2.42
CA ASP A 80 3.37 1.49 2.18
C ASP A 80 3.79 1.46 0.71
N SER A 81 3.38 0.45 -0.06
CA SER A 81 3.89 0.20 -1.42
C SER A 81 2.87 -0.43 -2.37
N VAL A 82 3.16 -0.33 -3.65
CA VAL A 82 2.42 -1.03 -4.71
C VAL A 82 2.89 -2.49 -4.76
N ILE A 83 2.00 -3.44 -4.43
CA ILE A 83 2.30 -4.88 -4.38
C ILE A 83 1.91 -5.62 -5.65
N ALA A 84 0.97 -5.09 -6.43
CA ALA A 84 0.61 -5.63 -7.74
C ALA A 84 0.21 -4.51 -8.70
N CYS A 85 0.50 -4.72 -10.00
CA CYS A 85 0.14 -3.80 -11.07
C CYS A 85 -0.11 -4.58 -12.36
N ALA A 86 -1.22 -4.29 -13.05
CA ALA A 86 -1.59 -4.89 -14.33
C ALA A 86 -2.17 -3.84 -15.31
N GLY A 87 -2.10 -4.11 -16.61
CA GLY A 87 -2.61 -3.18 -17.65
C GLY A 87 -1.75 -1.94 -17.89
N GLY A 88 -0.61 -1.79 -17.18
CA GLY A 88 0.30 -0.65 -17.29
C GLY A 88 1.77 -1.04 -17.17
N SER A 89 2.66 -0.05 -17.05
CA SER A 89 4.09 -0.29 -16.88
C SER A 89 4.39 -0.74 -15.45
N LYS A 90 4.51 -2.06 -15.23
CA LYS A 90 4.85 -2.64 -13.92
C LYS A 90 6.13 -2.03 -13.33
N LYS A 91 7.15 -1.78 -14.16
CA LYS A 91 8.45 -1.24 -13.71
C LYS A 91 8.35 0.15 -13.06
N ASP A 92 7.34 0.90 -13.45
CA ASP A 92 7.16 2.28 -12.98
C ASP A 92 6.50 2.35 -11.60
N TYR A 93 5.82 1.29 -11.17
CA TYR A 93 4.99 1.30 -9.97
C TYR A 93 5.31 0.18 -8.98
N LEU A 94 5.53 -1.04 -9.44
CA LEU A 94 5.68 -2.20 -8.57
C LEU A 94 6.83 -2.02 -7.57
N GLY A 95 6.54 -2.24 -6.29
CA GLY A 95 7.49 -2.09 -5.19
C GLY A 95 7.80 -0.65 -4.79
N LYS A 96 7.22 0.36 -5.47
CA LYS A 96 7.42 1.76 -5.08
C LYS A 96 6.49 2.16 -3.93
N GLY A 97 6.96 3.12 -3.13
CA GLY A 97 6.18 3.70 -2.06
C GLY A 97 4.96 4.45 -2.59
N ILE A 98 3.81 4.25 -1.93
CA ILE A 98 2.59 4.98 -2.25
C ILE A 98 2.72 6.47 -1.91
N SER A 99 1.85 7.30 -2.51
CA SER A 99 1.81 8.73 -2.20
C SER A 99 1.26 8.98 -0.79
N PRO A 100 1.62 10.12 -0.16
CA PRO A 100 1.02 10.53 1.12
C PRO A 100 -0.51 10.70 1.05
N GLU A 101 -1.01 11.13 -0.11
CA GLU A 101 -2.44 11.29 -0.37
C GLU A 101 -3.15 9.94 -0.38
N LEU A 102 -2.57 8.93 -1.03
CA LEU A 102 -3.10 7.57 -1.04
C LEU A 102 -3.03 6.93 0.35
N GLU A 103 -1.95 7.17 1.09
CA GLU A 103 -1.83 6.75 2.49
C GLU A 103 -2.97 7.30 3.34
N ALA A 104 -3.30 8.59 3.19
CA ALA A 104 -4.39 9.23 3.92
C ALA A 104 -5.76 8.62 3.57
N VAL A 105 -6.03 8.35 2.30
CA VAL A 105 -7.27 7.69 1.85
C VAL A 105 -7.41 6.30 2.46
N ILE A 106 -6.35 5.49 2.47
CA ILE A 106 -6.36 4.16 3.09
C ILE A 106 -6.63 4.28 4.59
N GLN A 107 -5.93 5.18 5.28
CA GLN A 107 -6.08 5.39 6.72
C GLN A 107 -7.50 5.83 7.10
N ASN A 108 -8.13 6.69 6.29
CA ASN A 108 -9.49 7.16 6.48
C ASN A 108 -10.56 6.17 6.00
N ARG A 109 -10.16 5.05 5.38
CA ARG A 109 -11.06 4.02 4.83
C ARG A 109 -12.00 4.60 3.76
N GLU A 110 -11.49 5.53 2.99
CA GLU A 110 -12.27 6.23 1.98
C GLU A 110 -12.35 5.44 0.67
N MET A 111 -13.37 5.78 -0.10
CA MET A 111 -13.52 5.45 -1.51
C MET A 111 -13.41 6.76 -2.30
N VAL A 112 -12.62 6.77 -3.36
CA VAL A 112 -12.40 7.96 -4.18
C VAL A 112 -12.69 7.64 -5.63
N GLN A 113 -13.41 8.56 -6.29
CA GLN A 113 -13.61 8.58 -7.73
C GLN A 113 -13.26 9.98 -8.22
N ALA A 114 -12.36 10.07 -9.19
CA ALA A 114 -11.87 11.37 -9.64
C ALA A 114 -11.38 11.34 -11.09
N LEU A 115 -11.45 12.49 -11.73
CA LEU A 115 -10.79 12.78 -13.00
C LEU A 115 -9.48 13.53 -12.76
N ALA A 116 -8.51 13.32 -13.63
CA ALA A 116 -7.25 14.07 -13.57
C ALA A 116 -7.52 15.58 -13.64
N GLY A 117 -6.86 16.33 -12.75
CA GLY A 117 -7.09 17.77 -12.58
C GLY A 117 -8.10 18.12 -11.49
N GLU A 118 -8.88 17.17 -10.98
CA GLU A 118 -9.73 17.39 -9.81
C GLU A 118 -8.90 17.34 -8.52
N LYS A 119 -9.37 18.05 -7.49
CA LYS A 119 -8.67 18.14 -6.20
C LYS A 119 -8.56 16.80 -5.46
N ASN A 120 -9.50 15.92 -5.71
CA ASN A 120 -9.58 14.58 -5.12
C ASN A 120 -8.89 13.49 -5.96
N PHE A 121 -8.19 13.88 -7.05
CA PHE A 121 -7.37 12.93 -7.80
C PHE A 121 -6.14 12.53 -7.00
N ILE A 122 -5.97 11.23 -6.77
CA ILE A 122 -4.95 10.68 -5.89
C ILE A 122 -3.78 10.11 -6.71
N PRO A 123 -2.55 10.66 -6.59
CA PRO A 123 -1.36 10.05 -7.18
C PRO A 123 -1.11 8.67 -6.56
N ILE A 124 -0.70 7.69 -7.37
CA ILE A 124 -0.43 6.34 -6.88
C ILE A 124 0.87 6.30 -6.09
N VAL A 125 1.93 6.86 -6.67
CA VAL A 125 3.28 6.92 -6.08
C VAL A 125 3.72 8.36 -5.89
N ALA A 126 4.57 8.61 -4.89
CA ALA A 126 4.98 9.96 -4.49
C ALA A 126 5.70 10.74 -5.60
N ASP A 127 6.49 10.05 -6.42
CA ASP A 127 7.36 10.68 -7.41
C ASP A 127 6.73 10.82 -8.79
N ARG A 128 5.45 10.48 -8.94
CA ARG A 128 4.77 10.50 -10.22
C ARG A 128 3.34 11.02 -10.08
N LYS A 129 2.98 11.97 -10.93
CA LYS A 129 1.62 12.46 -11.09
C LYS A 129 1.11 12.09 -12.46
N GLU A 130 -0.04 11.43 -12.49
CA GLU A 130 -0.80 11.21 -13.72
C GLU A 130 -1.47 12.54 -14.09
N GLU A 131 -1.16 13.03 -15.31
CA GLU A 131 -1.68 14.32 -15.79
C GLU A 131 -3.06 14.19 -16.45
N THR A 132 -3.42 12.98 -16.87
CA THR A 132 -4.68 12.69 -17.57
C THR A 132 -5.29 11.42 -17.06
N GLY A 133 -6.60 11.25 -17.21
CA GLY A 133 -7.29 9.99 -16.95
C GLY A 133 -8.40 10.07 -15.92
N ALA A 134 -8.96 8.92 -15.60
CA ALA A 134 -9.98 8.71 -14.57
C ALA A 134 -9.53 7.60 -13.64
N GLN A 135 -9.89 7.70 -12.38
CA GLN A 135 -9.57 6.68 -11.39
C GLN A 135 -10.76 6.37 -10.50
N THR A 136 -10.81 5.14 -10.05
CA THR A 136 -11.62 4.74 -8.89
C THR A 136 -10.74 3.94 -7.93
N LEU A 137 -10.88 4.20 -6.65
CA LEU A 137 -10.02 3.70 -5.57
C LEU A 137 -10.87 3.29 -4.40
N VAL A 138 -10.62 2.11 -3.87
CA VAL A 138 -11.30 1.56 -2.70
C VAL A 138 -10.27 1.07 -1.70
N SER A 139 -10.44 1.42 -0.43
CA SER A 139 -9.63 0.89 0.66
C SER A 139 -10.02 -0.56 0.97
N VAL A 140 -9.03 -1.44 1.14
CA VAL A 140 -9.21 -2.83 1.53
C VAL A 140 -9.22 -2.92 3.06
N ILE A 141 -10.33 -3.41 3.60
CA ILE A 141 -10.53 -3.57 5.04
C ILE A 141 -10.51 -5.06 5.39
N CYS A 142 -9.73 -5.43 6.39
CA CYS A 142 -9.66 -6.78 6.93
C CYS A 142 -9.74 -6.70 8.46
N GLU A 143 -10.68 -7.43 9.06
CA GLU A 143 -10.89 -7.47 10.52
C GLU A 143 -11.01 -6.10 11.20
N GLY A 144 -11.52 -5.11 10.46
CA GLY A 144 -11.67 -3.74 10.95
C GLY A 144 -10.46 -2.84 10.65
N ASP A 145 -9.36 -3.36 10.15
CA ASP A 145 -8.17 -2.58 9.81
C ASP A 145 -8.08 -2.32 8.30
N ALA A 146 -7.71 -1.09 7.93
CA ALA A 146 -7.39 -0.75 6.55
C ALA A 146 -5.99 -1.29 6.24
N ILE A 147 -5.90 -2.29 5.36
CA ILE A 147 -4.65 -3.00 5.05
C ILE A 147 -4.02 -2.59 3.72
N GLY A 148 -4.75 -1.87 2.89
CA GLY A 148 -4.27 -1.44 1.58
C GLY A 148 -5.39 -0.85 0.72
N SER A 149 -5.19 -0.86 -0.60
CA SER A 149 -6.18 -0.38 -1.55
C SER A 149 -6.14 -1.14 -2.87
N VAL A 150 -7.27 -1.09 -3.59
CA VAL A 150 -7.37 -1.45 -5.01
C VAL A 150 -7.76 -0.20 -5.78
N MET A 151 -7.06 0.08 -6.88
CA MET A 151 -7.32 1.21 -7.75
C MET A 151 -7.44 0.74 -9.19
N LEU A 152 -8.49 1.22 -9.87
CA LEU A 152 -8.65 1.15 -11.31
C LEU A 152 -8.30 2.52 -11.90
N TYR A 153 -7.48 2.53 -12.94
CA TYR A 153 -7.04 3.76 -13.59
C TYR A 153 -7.19 3.62 -15.12
N ALA A 154 -7.91 4.55 -15.72
CA ALA A 154 -8.02 4.70 -17.17
C ALA A 154 -7.22 5.92 -17.63
N LYS A 155 -6.38 5.76 -18.64
CA LYS A 155 -5.65 6.89 -19.24
C LYS A 155 -6.58 7.86 -19.98
N ASP A 156 -7.73 7.37 -20.47
CA ASP A 156 -8.73 8.20 -21.13
C ASP A 156 -9.62 8.88 -20.09
N ALA A 157 -9.57 10.21 -20.03
CA ALA A 157 -10.42 11.02 -19.17
C ALA A 157 -11.91 10.92 -19.51
N LYS A 158 -12.28 10.38 -20.69
CA LYS A 158 -13.67 10.12 -21.06
C LYS A 158 -14.18 8.78 -20.54
N ALA A 159 -13.31 7.94 -19.97
CA ALA A 159 -13.72 6.71 -19.32
C ALA A 159 -14.67 7.04 -18.17
N LYS A 160 -15.94 6.63 -18.31
CA LYS A 160 -16.94 6.77 -17.24
C LYS A 160 -16.69 5.66 -16.24
N MET A 161 -15.92 5.92 -15.21
CA MET A 161 -15.86 5.08 -14.04
C MET A 161 -17.08 5.36 -13.17
N GLY A 162 -17.92 4.36 -12.93
CA GLY A 162 -19.19 4.48 -12.21
C GLY A 162 -19.27 3.50 -11.04
N GLU A 163 -20.49 3.25 -10.58
CA GLU A 163 -20.75 2.29 -9.49
C GLU A 163 -20.29 0.86 -9.80
N THR A 164 -20.23 0.50 -11.09
CA THR A 164 -19.79 -0.83 -11.51
C THR A 164 -18.32 -1.04 -11.18
N GLU A 165 -17.48 -0.07 -11.51
CA GLU A 165 -16.04 -0.10 -11.24
C GLU A 165 -15.72 -0.03 -9.73
N GLN A 166 -16.61 0.56 -8.94
CA GLN A 166 -16.48 0.58 -7.46
C GLN A 166 -16.80 -0.76 -6.81
N LYS A 167 -17.55 -1.63 -7.49
CA LYS A 167 -17.98 -2.95 -6.98
C LYS A 167 -17.07 -4.10 -7.41
N LEU A 168 -16.14 -3.85 -8.32
CA LEU A 168 -15.14 -4.82 -8.78
C LEU A 168 -14.01 -4.98 -7.75
#